data_896d02b80609bf58d2e0b2a78ba333f7
#
_entry.id   896d02b80609bf58d2e0b2a78ba333f7
#
_cell.length_a   1.000
_cell.length_b   1.000
_cell.length_c   1.000
_cell.angle_alpha   90.00
_cell.angle_beta   90.00
_cell.angle_gamma   90.00
#
_symmetry.space_group_name_H-M   'P 1'
#
loop_
_entity.id
_entity.type
_entity.pdbx_description
1 polymer ?
#
loop_
_entity_poly.entity_id
_entity_poly.type
_entity_poly.pdbx_seq_one_letter_code
_entity_poly.pdbx_strand_id
1 'polypeptide(L)'
;MKMNFKQNSVKLAIAAGLVLCPVGFTAPVYASTDTSNMNVTANIDMNCTITTADIAFGEYKPTTDHASAALTADGSVSTTCTVGSSGKIIIGQGEHAGSGSSDASPVRRMALSDDSSFLAYDVFSDSDRNNSWTNAVDSGIAYTASGSAQTMTVYGKIAGGQTTAEKGSYADVLVVTVNY
;
A
#
# COMPACT_ATOMS: atom_id res chain seq x y z
N MET A 1 33.62 -4.78 25.81
CA MET A 1 33.09 -4.96 27.17
C MET A 1 33.27 -6.42 27.52
N LYS A 2 34.25 -6.74 28.41
CA LYS A 2 34.61 -8.11 28.79
C LYS A 2 33.76 -8.54 29.97
N MET A 3 32.92 -9.56 29.79
CA MET A 3 32.17 -10.18 30.87
C MET A 3 33.01 -11.27 31.52
N ASN A 4 33.35 -11.09 32.82
CA ASN A 4 34.01 -12.08 33.64
C ASN A 4 32.99 -13.05 34.22
N PHE A 5 33.05 -14.31 33.81
CA PHE A 5 32.35 -15.41 34.46
C PHE A 5 33.14 -15.86 35.69
N LYS A 6 32.58 -15.68 36.89
CA LYS A 6 33.07 -16.32 38.11
C LYS A 6 32.51 -17.73 38.20
N GLN A 7 33.38 -18.72 38.01
CA GLN A 7 33.11 -20.12 38.32
C GLN A 7 33.20 -20.36 39.83
N ASN A 8 32.10 -20.65 40.48
CA ASN A 8 32.09 -21.13 41.86
C ASN A 8 32.18 -22.66 41.86
N SER A 9 33.35 -23.16 42.22
CA SER A 9 33.60 -24.59 42.41
C SER A 9 33.04 -25.02 43.78
N VAL A 10 32.01 -25.83 43.80
CA VAL A 10 31.52 -26.50 45.03
C VAL A 10 32.36 -27.77 45.24
N LYS A 11 33.16 -27.79 46.29
CA LYS A 11 33.91 -28.96 46.71
C LYS A 11 32.99 -29.90 47.50
N LEU A 12 32.75 -31.08 46.95
CA LEU A 12 31.99 -32.15 47.61
C LEU A 12 32.94 -32.94 48.52
N ALA A 13 32.74 -32.88 49.83
CA ALA A 13 33.44 -33.74 50.78
C ALA A 13 32.65 -35.04 50.98
N ILE A 14 33.26 -36.15 50.61
CA ILE A 14 32.73 -37.50 50.86
C ILE A 14 33.22 -37.99 52.22
N ALA A 15 32.31 -38.09 53.17
CA ALA A 15 32.61 -38.81 54.44
C ALA A 15 31.95 -40.21 54.34
N ALA A 16 32.82 -41.24 54.39
CA ALA A 16 32.40 -42.61 54.41
C ALA A 16 32.05 -43.03 55.88
N GLY A 17 30.79 -43.40 56.09
CA GLY A 17 30.31 -44.02 57.31
C GLY A 17 29.49 -45.27 57.03
N LEU A 18 30.07 -46.45 57.31
CA LEU A 18 29.33 -47.73 57.21
C LEU A 18 28.40 -47.88 58.42
N VAL A 19 27.12 -47.96 58.18
CA VAL A 19 26.12 -48.52 59.11
C VAL A 19 25.21 -49.49 58.38
N LEU A 20 25.33 -50.78 58.70
CA LEU A 20 24.44 -51.82 58.29
C LEU A 20 23.13 -51.72 59.10
N CYS A 21 22.02 -51.40 58.37
CA CYS A 21 20.67 -51.72 58.82
C CYS A 21 19.81 -52.11 57.63
N PRO A 22 19.15 -53.31 57.64
CA PRO A 22 18.25 -53.70 56.54
C PRO A 22 16.83 -53.18 56.83
N VAL A 23 16.55 -51.98 56.52
CA VAL A 23 15.20 -51.45 56.45
C VAL A 23 15.10 -50.79 55.07
N GLY A 24 14.20 -51.38 54.23
CA GLY A 24 13.97 -50.89 52.89
C GLY A 24 13.41 -49.48 52.89
N PHE A 25 14.31 -48.49 52.81
CA PHE A 25 13.91 -47.12 52.49
C PHE A 25 13.81 -46.98 50.97
N THR A 26 12.62 -47.00 50.46
CA THR A 26 12.35 -46.49 49.12
C THR A 26 12.55 -44.97 49.19
N ALA A 27 13.72 -44.50 48.83
CA ALA A 27 13.96 -43.07 48.69
C ALA A 27 13.07 -42.55 47.56
N PRO A 28 12.29 -41.50 47.77
CA PRO A 28 11.56 -40.88 46.67
C PRO A 28 12.57 -40.38 45.63
N VAL A 29 12.45 -40.90 44.42
CA VAL A 29 13.22 -40.37 43.26
C VAL A 29 12.53 -39.06 42.90
N TYR A 30 13.09 -37.97 43.34
CA TYR A 30 12.67 -36.66 42.85
C TYR A 30 13.19 -36.50 41.42
N ALA A 31 12.28 -36.43 40.47
CA ALA A 31 12.63 -36.05 39.11
C ALA A 31 13.10 -34.59 39.14
N SER A 32 14.35 -34.39 38.83
CA SER A 32 14.89 -33.03 38.62
C SER A 32 14.53 -32.61 37.22
N THR A 33 13.92 -31.43 37.09
CA THR A 33 13.61 -30.83 35.80
C THR A 33 14.50 -29.59 35.64
N ASP A 34 15.26 -29.56 34.55
CA ASP A 34 16.01 -28.39 34.13
C ASP A 34 15.22 -27.66 33.02
N THR A 35 15.13 -26.35 33.15
CA THR A 35 14.44 -25.51 32.19
C THR A 35 15.37 -24.40 31.71
N SER A 36 15.23 -24.07 30.43
CA SER A 36 15.92 -22.95 29.83
C SER A 36 14.93 -22.15 28.95
N ASN A 37 15.13 -20.85 28.90
CA ASN A 37 14.31 -19.97 28.07
C ASN A 37 14.88 -19.90 26.65
N MET A 38 14.01 -20.11 25.66
CA MET A 38 14.31 -19.87 24.25
C MET A 38 13.58 -18.60 23.81
N ASN A 39 14.32 -17.61 23.36
CA ASN A 39 13.71 -16.41 22.77
C ASN A 39 13.30 -16.72 21.33
N VAL A 40 12.03 -16.43 21.03
CA VAL A 40 11.49 -16.50 19.67
C VAL A 40 11.11 -15.09 19.26
N THR A 41 11.69 -14.60 18.18
CA THR A 41 11.46 -13.24 17.67
C THR A 41 11.09 -13.30 16.20
N ALA A 42 10.20 -12.39 15.78
CA ALA A 42 9.86 -12.13 14.40
C ALA A 42 9.69 -10.63 14.17
N ASN A 43 9.91 -10.18 12.96
CA ASN A 43 9.62 -8.82 12.51
C ASN A 43 8.64 -8.90 11.34
N ILE A 44 7.69 -7.97 11.29
CA ILE A 44 6.75 -7.80 10.17
C ILE A 44 6.98 -6.42 9.61
N ASP A 45 7.51 -6.38 8.40
CA ASP A 45 7.76 -5.13 7.70
C ASP A 45 6.48 -4.65 6.99
N MET A 46 6.44 -3.34 6.77
CA MET A 46 5.37 -2.70 6.01
C MET A 46 5.48 -3.09 4.54
N ASN A 47 4.38 -3.57 3.95
CA ASN A 47 4.29 -3.93 2.55
C ASN A 47 2.89 -3.62 2.02
N CYS A 48 2.82 -3.10 0.77
CA CYS A 48 1.59 -2.79 0.08
C CYS A 48 1.57 -3.39 -1.32
N THR A 49 0.40 -3.87 -1.73
CA THR A 49 0.10 -4.18 -3.12
C THR A 49 -0.96 -3.23 -3.63
N ILE A 50 -0.91 -2.88 -4.92
CA ILE A 50 -1.84 -2.00 -5.58
C ILE A 50 -2.32 -2.63 -6.89
N THR A 51 -3.61 -2.48 -7.18
CA THR A 51 -4.23 -2.84 -8.46
C THR A 51 -5.17 -1.74 -8.89
N THR A 52 -5.39 -1.60 -10.19
CA THR A 52 -6.27 -0.58 -10.77
C THR A 52 -7.30 -1.22 -11.70
N ALA A 53 -8.46 -0.57 -11.81
CA ALA A 53 -9.39 -0.78 -12.91
C ALA A 53 -9.46 0.48 -13.77
N ASP A 54 -9.46 0.31 -15.08
CA ASP A 54 -9.36 1.37 -16.06
C ASP A 54 -10.57 2.32 -16.01
N ILE A 55 -10.36 3.57 -16.44
CA ILE A 55 -11.41 4.54 -16.72
C ILE A 55 -11.71 4.48 -18.22
N ALA A 56 -12.86 3.95 -18.60
CA ALA A 56 -13.29 3.85 -19.99
C ALA A 56 -14.42 4.86 -20.28
N PHE A 57 -14.08 6.00 -20.86
CA PHE A 57 -15.06 7.06 -21.14
C PHE A 57 -16.06 6.71 -22.26
N GLY A 58 -15.67 5.83 -23.19
CA GLY A 58 -16.50 5.54 -24.34
C GLY A 58 -16.44 6.64 -25.41
N GLU A 59 -17.56 6.90 -26.10
CA GLU A 59 -17.61 7.84 -27.22
C GLU A 59 -17.81 9.28 -26.73
N TYR A 60 -16.87 10.17 -27.04
CA TYR A 60 -16.99 11.61 -26.83
C TYR A 60 -17.44 12.31 -28.11
N LYS A 61 -18.54 13.07 -28.05
CA LYS A 61 -19.17 13.76 -29.21
C LYS A 61 -19.15 15.27 -29.02
N PRO A 62 -18.06 15.96 -29.34
CA PRO A 62 -17.85 17.38 -29.00
C PRO A 62 -18.82 18.33 -29.69
N THR A 63 -19.49 17.92 -30.78
CA THR A 63 -20.38 18.77 -31.56
C THR A 63 -21.88 18.53 -31.30
N THR A 64 -22.21 17.51 -30.53
CA THR A 64 -23.59 17.12 -30.19
C THR A 64 -23.74 16.92 -28.67
N ASP A 65 -23.70 15.68 -28.19
CA ASP A 65 -24.01 15.32 -26.81
C ASP A 65 -23.10 16.00 -25.81
N HIS A 66 -21.83 16.22 -26.20
CA HIS A 66 -20.81 16.84 -25.35
C HIS A 66 -20.38 18.24 -25.83
N ALA A 67 -21.23 18.92 -26.60
CA ALA A 67 -20.95 20.30 -26.99
C ALA A 67 -20.82 21.26 -25.78
N SER A 68 -21.55 20.96 -24.70
CA SER A 68 -21.43 21.67 -23.41
C SER A 68 -21.44 20.74 -22.19
N ALA A 69 -22.00 19.54 -22.35
CA ALA A 69 -22.04 18.55 -21.25
C ALA A 69 -20.72 17.78 -21.12
N ALA A 70 -20.30 17.54 -19.92
CA ALA A 70 -19.15 16.68 -19.67
C ALA A 70 -19.50 15.20 -19.91
N LEU A 71 -18.50 14.43 -20.31
CA LEU A 71 -18.55 12.96 -20.30
C LEU A 71 -17.84 12.47 -19.04
N THR A 72 -18.45 11.54 -18.32
CA THR A 72 -17.91 10.99 -17.08
C THR A 72 -17.79 9.47 -17.16
N ALA A 73 -16.76 8.94 -16.52
CA ALA A 73 -16.58 7.51 -16.33
C ALA A 73 -15.77 7.28 -15.04
N ASP A 74 -15.90 6.11 -14.46
CA ASP A 74 -15.22 5.80 -13.21
C ASP A 74 -14.30 4.59 -13.39
N GLY A 75 -13.17 4.64 -12.70
CA GLY A 75 -12.24 3.54 -12.51
C GLY A 75 -12.07 3.27 -11.04
N SER A 76 -11.07 2.49 -10.67
CA SER A 76 -10.78 2.25 -9.25
C SER A 76 -9.31 1.97 -8.98
N VAL A 77 -8.92 2.22 -7.74
CA VAL A 77 -7.64 1.82 -7.15
C VAL A 77 -7.94 0.94 -5.94
N SER A 78 -7.34 -0.24 -5.88
CA SER A 78 -7.45 -1.14 -4.74
C SER A 78 -6.08 -1.40 -4.15
N THR A 79 -5.96 -1.24 -2.83
CA THR A 79 -4.72 -1.46 -2.08
C THR A 79 -4.91 -2.49 -0.99
N THR A 80 -3.91 -3.35 -0.77
CA THR A 80 -3.83 -4.26 0.36
C THR A 80 -2.48 -4.08 1.02
N CYS A 81 -2.48 -3.59 2.26
CA CYS A 81 -1.26 -3.29 3.00
C CYS A 81 -1.22 -4.04 4.33
N THR A 82 0.00 -4.25 4.87
CA THR A 82 0.23 -4.82 6.22
C THR A 82 -0.56 -4.02 7.26
N VAL A 83 -1.26 -4.72 8.15
CA VAL A 83 -2.05 -4.10 9.24
C VAL A 83 -1.20 -3.14 10.07
N GLY A 84 -1.74 -1.95 10.35
CA GLY A 84 -1.04 -0.88 11.06
C GLY A 84 -0.26 0.07 10.14
N SER A 85 -0.16 -0.23 8.84
CA SER A 85 0.35 0.71 7.85
C SER A 85 -0.66 1.81 7.58
N SER A 86 -0.17 3.00 7.31
CA SER A 86 -0.98 4.13 6.84
C SER A 86 -0.16 4.93 5.83
N GLY A 87 -0.84 5.61 4.94
CA GLY A 87 -0.18 6.41 3.92
C GLY A 87 -1.17 7.12 3.02
N LYS A 88 -0.70 7.51 1.86
CA LYS A 88 -1.50 8.23 0.87
C LYS A 88 -1.37 7.61 -0.52
N ILE A 89 -2.46 7.63 -1.26
CA ILE A 89 -2.52 7.23 -2.66
C ILE A 89 -2.58 8.48 -3.50
N ILE A 90 -1.68 8.59 -4.47
CA ILE A 90 -1.57 9.70 -5.42
C ILE A 90 -1.68 9.19 -6.85
N ILE A 91 -2.11 10.06 -7.77
CA ILE A 91 -2.28 9.75 -9.19
C ILE A 91 -1.46 10.73 -10.03
N GLY A 92 -0.61 10.19 -10.89
CA GLY A 92 0.30 10.93 -11.76
C GLY A 92 -0.37 11.87 -12.74
N GLN A 93 0.48 12.60 -13.47
CA GLN A 93 0.06 13.62 -14.44
C GLN A 93 -0.38 13.02 -15.79
N GLY A 94 -0.10 11.73 -16.01
CA GLY A 94 -0.28 11.06 -17.32
C GLY A 94 0.98 11.16 -18.18
N GLU A 95 1.07 10.28 -19.18
CA GLU A 95 2.20 10.25 -20.13
C GLU A 95 2.15 11.46 -21.08
N HIS A 96 0.95 11.98 -21.38
CA HIS A 96 0.73 13.08 -22.30
C HIS A 96 0.38 14.40 -21.59
N ALA A 97 0.99 14.65 -20.42
CA ALA A 97 0.73 15.85 -19.64
C ALA A 97 0.92 17.13 -20.45
N GLY A 98 -0.01 18.08 -20.32
CA GLY A 98 0.00 19.36 -21.01
C GLY A 98 1.05 20.32 -20.47
N SER A 99 1.31 21.38 -21.21
CA SER A 99 2.21 22.45 -20.78
C SER A 99 1.72 23.07 -19.46
N GLY A 100 2.66 23.30 -18.53
CA GLY A 100 2.36 23.82 -17.19
C GLY A 100 1.83 22.78 -16.20
N SER A 101 1.77 21.50 -16.58
CA SER A 101 1.43 20.41 -15.65
C SER A 101 2.43 20.32 -14.52
N SER A 102 1.94 20.04 -13.32
CA SER A 102 2.75 19.80 -12.13
C SER A 102 2.08 18.76 -11.22
N ASP A 103 2.79 18.24 -10.24
CA ASP A 103 2.24 17.27 -9.29
C ASP A 103 1.04 17.81 -8.49
N ALA A 104 1.05 19.08 -8.16
CA ALA A 104 -0.04 19.75 -7.45
C ALA A 104 -1.19 20.19 -8.37
N SER A 105 -0.91 20.41 -9.66
CA SER A 105 -1.89 20.88 -10.65
C SER A 105 -1.66 20.16 -11.98
N PRO A 106 -2.04 18.89 -12.09
CA PRO A 106 -1.84 18.11 -13.30
C PRO A 106 -2.75 18.61 -14.42
N VAL A 107 -2.16 18.74 -15.62
CA VAL A 107 -2.88 19.01 -16.87
C VAL A 107 -2.89 17.72 -17.68
N ARG A 108 -3.89 16.89 -17.47
CA ARG A 108 -3.98 15.55 -18.06
C ARG A 108 -4.61 15.58 -19.44
N ARG A 109 -4.05 14.82 -20.35
CA ARG A 109 -4.56 14.67 -21.71
C ARG A 109 -4.37 13.24 -22.19
N MET A 110 -5.35 12.70 -22.86
CA MET A 110 -5.20 11.53 -23.72
C MET A 110 -4.69 12.00 -25.09
N ALA A 111 -3.92 11.18 -25.77
CA ALA A 111 -3.41 11.45 -27.11
C ALA A 111 -3.92 10.42 -28.12
N LEU A 112 -3.96 10.81 -29.39
CA LEU A 112 -3.97 9.85 -30.49
C LEU A 112 -2.63 9.08 -30.52
N SER A 113 -2.61 7.93 -31.14
CA SER A 113 -1.43 7.07 -31.21
C SER A 113 -0.20 7.70 -31.89
N ASP A 114 -0.36 8.79 -32.61
CA ASP A 114 0.67 9.56 -33.31
C ASP A 114 0.94 10.93 -32.65
N ASP A 115 0.33 11.20 -31.50
CA ASP A 115 0.43 12.45 -30.73
C ASP A 115 -0.01 13.71 -31.52
N SER A 116 -0.76 13.54 -32.62
CA SER A 116 -1.21 14.65 -33.46
C SER A 116 -2.32 15.46 -32.83
N SER A 117 -3.13 14.85 -31.96
CA SER A 117 -4.28 15.48 -31.30
C SER A 117 -4.44 15.00 -29.86
N PHE A 118 -4.98 15.87 -29.03
CA PHE A 118 -5.14 15.62 -27.59
C PHE A 118 -6.58 15.90 -27.13
N LEU A 119 -7.02 15.11 -26.15
CA LEU A 119 -8.31 15.27 -25.47
C LEU A 119 -8.04 15.41 -23.95
N ALA A 120 -8.32 16.59 -23.40
CA ALA A 120 -8.09 16.88 -22.00
C ALA A 120 -9.11 16.17 -21.11
N TYR A 121 -8.65 15.67 -19.97
CA TYR A 121 -9.48 15.04 -18.95
C TYR A 121 -8.93 15.30 -17.55
N ASP A 122 -9.74 15.07 -16.52
CA ASP A 122 -9.34 15.10 -15.13
C ASP A 122 -9.82 13.86 -14.39
N VAL A 123 -9.14 13.57 -13.26
CA VAL A 123 -9.58 12.54 -12.31
C VAL A 123 -9.73 13.15 -10.92
N PHE A 124 -10.74 12.69 -10.20
CA PHE A 124 -11.18 13.24 -8.93
C PHE A 124 -11.31 12.13 -7.89
N SER A 125 -11.25 12.52 -6.64
CA SER A 125 -11.40 11.63 -5.49
C SER A 125 -12.84 11.57 -4.95
N ASP A 126 -13.73 12.42 -5.45
CA ASP A 126 -15.12 12.54 -5.02
C ASP A 126 -16.09 12.41 -6.20
N SER A 127 -17.29 11.91 -5.93
CA SER A 127 -18.35 11.70 -6.93
C SER A 127 -18.85 13.00 -7.59
N ASP A 128 -18.75 14.11 -6.87
CA ASP A 128 -19.13 15.43 -7.37
C ASP A 128 -18.07 16.03 -8.29
N ARG A 129 -16.90 15.40 -8.39
CA ARG A 129 -15.77 15.81 -9.22
C ARG A 129 -15.30 17.24 -8.96
N ASN A 130 -15.18 17.58 -7.68
CA ASN A 130 -14.71 18.88 -7.19
C ASN A 130 -13.26 18.81 -6.69
N ASN A 131 -12.83 17.65 -6.18
CA ASN A 131 -11.50 17.47 -5.59
C ASN A 131 -10.61 16.69 -6.56
N SER A 132 -9.79 17.39 -7.34
CA SER A 132 -8.84 16.74 -8.26
C SER A 132 -7.89 15.84 -7.49
N TRP A 133 -7.74 14.60 -7.97
CA TRP A 133 -6.80 13.66 -7.39
C TRP A 133 -5.43 13.83 -8.05
N THR A 134 -4.48 14.41 -7.32
CA THR A 134 -3.21 14.86 -7.86
C THR A 134 -2.04 13.94 -7.47
N ASN A 135 -0.85 14.25 -7.97
CA ASN A 135 0.39 13.56 -7.63
C ASN A 135 1.12 14.17 -6.42
N ALA A 136 0.61 15.25 -5.86
CA ALA A 136 1.18 15.83 -4.64
C ALA A 136 0.84 14.96 -3.43
N VAL A 137 1.86 14.56 -2.67
CA VAL A 137 1.69 13.67 -1.50
C VAL A 137 0.72 14.27 -0.48
N ASP A 138 0.75 15.58 -0.30
CA ASP A 138 -0.12 16.26 0.67
C ASP A 138 -1.61 16.18 0.32
N SER A 139 -1.95 16.13 -0.97
CA SER A 139 -3.31 16.00 -1.48
C SER A 139 -3.75 14.56 -1.77
N GLY A 140 -2.89 13.59 -1.58
CA GLY A 140 -3.22 12.17 -1.76
C GLY A 140 -4.33 11.70 -0.81
N ILE A 141 -5.08 10.69 -1.25
CA ILE A 141 -6.13 10.09 -0.45
C ILE A 141 -5.51 9.20 0.62
N ALA A 142 -5.82 9.52 1.88
CA ALA A 142 -5.32 8.75 3.01
C ALA A 142 -5.98 7.36 3.08
N TYR A 143 -5.18 6.36 3.43
CA TYR A 143 -5.67 5.03 3.77
C TYR A 143 -5.10 4.57 5.11
N THR A 144 -5.80 3.64 5.77
CA THR A 144 -5.32 2.90 6.94
C THR A 144 -5.49 1.42 6.67
N ALA A 145 -4.40 0.69 6.71
CA ALA A 145 -4.39 -0.72 6.32
C ALA A 145 -5.11 -1.60 7.35
N SER A 146 -6.00 -2.46 6.85
CA SER A 146 -6.74 -3.46 7.63
C SER A 146 -6.29 -4.91 7.36
N GLY A 147 -5.28 -5.11 6.50
CA GLY A 147 -4.87 -6.42 5.99
C GLY A 147 -5.78 -6.97 4.88
N SER A 148 -6.85 -6.25 4.55
CA SER A 148 -7.79 -6.58 3.47
C SER A 148 -7.73 -5.54 2.37
N ALA A 149 -8.15 -5.89 1.17
CA ALA A 149 -8.25 -4.97 0.05
C ALA A 149 -9.20 -3.81 0.37
N GLN A 150 -8.73 -2.59 0.13
CA GLN A 150 -9.51 -1.36 0.23
C GLN A 150 -9.57 -0.74 -1.15
N THR A 151 -10.79 -0.55 -1.67
CA THR A 151 -11.02 -0.02 -3.01
C THR A 151 -11.55 1.40 -2.92
N MET A 152 -10.95 2.30 -3.70
CA MET A 152 -11.34 3.70 -3.86
C MET A 152 -11.73 3.93 -5.30
N THR A 153 -12.86 4.59 -5.53
CA THR A 153 -13.30 4.97 -6.87
C THR A 153 -12.50 6.18 -7.37
N VAL A 154 -12.07 6.12 -8.62
CA VAL A 154 -11.46 7.23 -9.34
C VAL A 154 -12.50 7.78 -10.30
N TYR A 155 -12.91 9.01 -10.08
CA TYR A 155 -13.97 9.65 -10.86
C TYR A 155 -13.37 10.44 -12.02
N GLY A 156 -13.53 9.94 -13.25
CA GLY A 156 -13.02 10.59 -14.46
C GLY A 156 -14.00 11.56 -15.06
N LYS A 157 -13.49 12.62 -15.70
CA LYS A 157 -14.30 13.64 -16.40
C LYS A 157 -13.57 14.20 -17.61
N ILE A 158 -14.23 14.19 -18.75
CA ILE A 158 -13.87 14.97 -19.93
C ILE A 158 -14.83 16.17 -19.98
N ALA A 159 -14.29 17.37 -19.97
CA ALA A 159 -15.11 18.59 -20.09
C ALA A 159 -15.76 18.66 -21.48
N GLY A 160 -16.97 19.25 -21.55
CA GLY A 160 -17.63 19.49 -22.83
C GLY A 160 -16.90 20.54 -23.70
N GLY A 161 -17.21 20.56 -24.97
CA GLY A 161 -16.81 21.62 -25.92
C GLY A 161 -15.36 21.50 -26.45
N GLN A 162 -14.70 20.36 -26.33
CA GLN A 162 -13.36 20.17 -26.91
C GLN A 162 -13.43 19.86 -28.41
N THR A 163 -13.84 20.85 -29.21
CA THR A 163 -14.14 20.71 -30.65
C THR A 163 -12.90 20.65 -31.55
N THR A 164 -11.71 20.88 -30.98
CA THR A 164 -10.44 20.78 -31.70
C THR A 164 -9.84 19.38 -31.69
N ALA A 165 -10.40 18.48 -30.87
CA ALA A 165 -9.98 17.09 -30.88
C ALA A 165 -10.39 16.42 -32.20
N GLU A 166 -9.43 15.77 -32.87
CA GLU A 166 -9.65 15.06 -34.11
C GLU A 166 -10.37 13.73 -33.86
N LYS A 167 -10.92 13.16 -34.91
CA LYS A 167 -11.53 11.84 -34.80
C LYS A 167 -10.47 10.76 -34.59
N GLY A 168 -10.68 9.83 -33.66
CA GLY A 168 -9.78 8.70 -33.44
C GLY A 168 -9.92 8.09 -32.05
N SER A 169 -9.01 7.19 -31.72
CA SER A 169 -8.94 6.57 -30.39
C SER A 169 -7.87 7.28 -29.58
N TYR A 170 -8.27 7.78 -28.41
CA TYR A 170 -7.41 8.50 -27.48
C TYR A 170 -7.06 7.61 -26.29
N ALA A 171 -5.82 7.64 -25.87
CA ALA A 171 -5.34 6.92 -24.71
C ALA A 171 -4.36 7.77 -23.88
N ASP A 172 -4.27 7.47 -22.60
CA ASP A 172 -3.23 7.96 -21.67
C ASP A 172 -2.96 6.90 -20.62
N VAL A 173 -1.81 6.96 -19.97
CA VAL A 173 -1.44 6.07 -18.86
C VAL A 173 -1.17 6.89 -17.62
N LEU A 174 -1.92 6.61 -16.55
CA LEU A 174 -1.73 7.20 -15.24
C LEU A 174 -0.95 6.26 -14.33
N VAL A 175 0.13 6.76 -13.74
CA VAL A 175 0.84 6.05 -12.65
C VAL A 175 0.12 6.32 -11.35
N VAL A 176 -0.31 5.27 -10.66
CA VAL A 176 -0.88 5.35 -9.32
C VAL A 176 0.15 4.86 -8.32
N THR A 177 0.41 5.66 -7.29
CA THR A 177 1.45 5.37 -6.28
C THR A 177 0.84 5.32 -4.89
N VAL A 178 1.25 4.33 -4.12
CA VAL A 178 0.97 4.24 -2.67
C VAL A 178 2.24 4.68 -1.94
N ASN A 179 2.14 5.78 -1.19
CA ASN A 179 3.19 6.25 -0.28
C ASN A 179 2.87 5.76 1.14
N TYR A 180 3.83 5.06 1.79
CA TYR A 180 3.70 4.47 3.14
C TYR A 180 5.02 4.51 3.89
#